data_c7c9807706cf02f8500300716b02195c
#
_entry.id   c7c9807706cf02f8500300716b02195c
#
_cell.length_a   1.000
_cell.length_b   1.000
_cell.length_c   1.000
_cell.angle_alpha   90.00
_cell.angle_beta   90.00
_cell.angle_gamma   90.00
#
_symmetry.space_group_name_H-M   'P 1'
#
loop_
_entity.id
_entity.type
_entity.pdbx_description
1 polymer ?
#
loop_
_entity_poly.entity_id
_entity_poly.type
_entity_poly.pdbx_seq_one_letter_code
_entity_poly.pdbx_strand_id
1 'polypeptide(L)'
;LIDKITEFSKLMVPTSEDDIKNRLSSRQEDLRSGYKIGINNDYEDLLLPSGSISIFAAPTSHGKTSFLINLILNVAKEYKDKEFYFFSYEEDKDSVIMKTLNTYIDKDISKNNRKSIRSYFATGNTKYINKDYEQYFISNKDKFFSDFIDTKRINIYYSDYNSDMLSDAIRYLHKNGNPGAIFIDYMQLLYLSRGKYKVYSRQEE
;
A
#
# COMPACT_ATOMS: atom_id res chain seq x y z
N LEU A 1 33.47 8.87 -24.47
CA LEU A 1 33.36 10.25 -23.92
C LEU A 1 32.37 11.09 -24.72
N ILE A 2 32.39 10.99 -26.06
CA ILE A 2 31.49 11.69 -26.99
C ILE A 2 30.04 11.29 -26.73
N ASP A 3 29.76 9.99 -26.52
CA ASP A 3 28.40 9.50 -26.26
C ASP A 3 27.79 10.06 -24.96
N LYS A 4 28.60 10.21 -23.91
CA LYS A 4 28.17 10.83 -22.66
C LYS A 4 27.86 12.34 -22.79
N ILE A 5 28.63 13.04 -23.64
CA ILE A 5 28.39 14.46 -23.89
C ILE A 5 27.11 14.65 -24.69
N THR A 6 26.84 13.75 -25.64
CA THR A 6 25.59 13.76 -26.45
C THR A 6 24.36 13.44 -25.59
N GLU A 7 24.49 12.58 -24.60
CA GLU A 7 23.43 12.28 -23.65
C GLU A 7 23.16 13.45 -22.68
N PHE A 8 24.23 14.14 -22.26
CA PHE A 8 24.13 15.35 -21.42
C PHE A 8 23.51 16.54 -22.16
N SER A 9 23.82 16.71 -23.45
CA SER A 9 23.26 17.78 -24.26
C SER A 9 21.76 17.62 -24.49
N LYS A 10 21.24 16.38 -24.54
CA LYS A 10 19.81 16.11 -24.60
C LYS A 10 19.05 16.48 -23.31
N LEU A 11 19.73 16.46 -22.16
CA LEU A 11 19.20 16.87 -20.87
C LEU A 11 19.16 18.39 -20.69
N MET A 12 19.93 19.14 -21.51
CA MET A 12 20.05 20.60 -21.42
C MET A 12 19.25 21.35 -22.50
N VAL A 13 18.34 20.69 -23.20
CA VAL A 13 17.44 21.38 -24.14
C VAL A 13 16.50 22.26 -23.31
N PRO A 14 16.47 23.56 -23.53
CA PRO A 14 15.53 24.45 -22.86
C PRO A 14 14.10 23.99 -23.14
N THR A 15 13.33 23.81 -22.08
CA THR A 15 11.93 23.42 -22.21
C THR A 15 11.17 24.57 -22.87
N SER A 16 10.52 24.32 -23.99
CA SER A 16 9.70 25.32 -24.67
C SER A 16 8.46 25.70 -23.85
N GLU A 17 7.89 26.87 -24.10
CA GLU A 17 6.65 27.29 -23.44
C GLU A 17 5.51 26.30 -23.72
N ASP A 18 5.45 25.74 -24.93
CA ASP A 18 4.45 24.74 -25.31
C ASP A 18 4.67 23.41 -24.60
N ASP A 19 5.93 22.98 -24.39
CA ASP A 19 6.24 21.81 -23.58
C ASP A 19 5.80 22.00 -22.13
N ILE A 20 5.99 23.21 -21.58
CA ILE A 20 5.54 23.53 -20.22
C ILE A 20 4.01 23.49 -20.15
N LYS A 21 3.30 24.11 -21.08
CA LYS A 21 1.83 24.10 -21.14
C LYS A 21 1.27 22.70 -21.26
N ASN A 22 1.83 21.89 -22.17
CA ASN A 22 1.41 20.49 -22.37
C ASN A 22 1.65 19.66 -21.11
N ARG A 23 2.81 19.80 -20.45
CA ARG A 23 3.09 19.10 -19.19
C ARG A 23 2.19 19.55 -18.06
N LEU A 24 1.86 20.85 -17.96
CA LEU A 24 0.94 21.34 -16.94
C LEU A 24 -0.49 20.82 -17.16
N SER A 25 -0.95 20.80 -18.41
CA SER A 25 -2.28 20.27 -18.77
C SER A 25 -2.37 18.76 -18.48
N SER A 26 -1.38 17.98 -18.92
CA SER A 26 -1.27 16.54 -18.62
C SER A 26 -1.23 16.29 -17.12
N ARG A 27 -0.45 17.08 -16.37
CA ARG A 27 -0.36 16.93 -14.91
C ARG A 27 -1.64 17.33 -14.18
N GLN A 28 -2.42 18.26 -14.71
CA GLN A 28 -3.75 18.57 -14.17
C GLN A 28 -4.73 17.41 -14.38
N GLU A 29 -4.68 16.73 -15.52
CA GLU A 29 -5.45 15.53 -15.78
C GLU A 29 -5.00 14.38 -14.86
N ASP A 30 -3.70 14.17 -14.72
CA ASP A 30 -3.13 13.15 -13.82
C ASP A 30 -3.51 13.39 -12.36
N LEU A 31 -3.51 14.65 -11.90
CA LEU A 31 -3.93 15.00 -10.55
C LEU A 31 -5.44 14.83 -10.31
N ARG A 32 -6.26 14.94 -11.37
CA ARG A 32 -7.70 14.65 -11.34
C ARG A 32 -8.00 13.17 -11.52
N SER A 33 -7.08 12.42 -12.14
CA SER A 33 -7.15 10.97 -12.24
C SER A 33 -6.45 10.37 -11.03
N GLY A 34 -7.09 9.43 -10.35
CA GLY A 34 -6.50 8.79 -9.19
C GLY A 34 -7.53 7.99 -8.43
N TYR A 35 -7.09 7.44 -7.32
CA TYR A 35 -7.93 6.59 -6.49
C TYR A 35 -8.47 7.38 -5.31
N LYS A 36 -9.80 7.43 -5.16
CA LYS A 36 -10.44 8.05 -3.99
C LYS A 36 -10.04 7.31 -2.72
N ILE A 37 -9.56 8.03 -1.72
CA ILE A 37 -9.05 7.39 -0.50
C ILE A 37 -10.14 7.08 0.54
N GLY A 38 -11.31 7.69 0.42
CA GLY A 38 -12.50 7.37 1.21
C GLY A 38 -12.33 7.49 2.72
N ILE A 39 -11.49 8.42 3.20
CA ILE A 39 -11.17 8.54 4.63
C ILE A 39 -12.22 9.34 5.37
N ASN A 40 -12.84 10.34 4.74
CA ASN A 40 -13.86 11.19 5.34
C ASN A 40 -14.76 11.75 4.24
N ASN A 41 -16.06 11.91 4.53
CA ASN A 41 -17.01 12.51 3.61
C ASN A 41 -16.66 13.96 3.24
N ASP A 42 -15.99 14.69 4.14
CA ASP A 42 -15.52 16.07 3.90
C ASP A 42 -14.33 16.13 2.92
N TYR A 43 -13.73 14.99 2.57
CA TYR A 43 -12.57 14.84 1.69
C TYR A 43 -12.87 13.90 0.52
N GLU A 44 -14.08 13.91 -0.01
CA GLU A 44 -14.48 13.04 -1.14
C GLU A 44 -13.56 13.21 -2.36
N ASP A 45 -12.99 14.40 -2.54
CA ASP A 45 -12.09 14.71 -3.65
C ASP A 45 -10.62 14.42 -3.35
N LEU A 46 -10.29 13.90 -2.16
CA LEU A 46 -8.91 13.54 -1.86
C LEU A 46 -8.55 12.23 -2.57
N LEU A 47 -7.57 12.33 -3.45
CA LEU A 47 -7.14 11.24 -4.33
C LEU A 47 -5.70 10.83 -4.03
N LEU A 48 -5.38 9.56 -4.30
CA LEU A 48 -4.03 9.11 -4.60
C LEU A 48 -3.80 9.38 -6.09
N PRO A 49 -3.00 10.40 -6.45
CA PRO A 49 -2.86 10.79 -7.85
C PRO A 49 -2.22 9.67 -8.67
N SER A 50 -2.73 9.46 -9.89
CA SER A 50 -2.18 8.48 -10.81
C SER A 50 -0.77 8.85 -11.24
N GLY A 51 0.12 7.86 -11.42
CA GLY A 51 1.50 8.08 -11.88
C GLY A 51 2.40 8.87 -10.92
N SER A 52 2.00 9.03 -9.66
CA SER A 52 2.74 9.79 -8.66
C SER A 52 3.11 8.97 -7.43
N ILE A 53 3.99 9.53 -6.61
CA ILE A 53 4.37 8.96 -5.30
C ILE A 53 3.74 9.83 -4.22
N SER A 54 2.93 9.20 -3.35
CA SER A 54 2.39 9.82 -2.15
C SER A 54 3.13 9.31 -0.92
N ILE A 55 3.62 10.22 -0.07
CA ILE A 55 4.38 9.87 1.13
C ILE A 55 3.56 10.25 2.37
N PHE A 56 3.32 9.26 3.23
CA PHE A 56 2.66 9.44 4.51
C PHE A 56 3.69 9.28 5.63
N ALA A 57 3.96 10.36 6.35
CA ALA A 57 4.93 10.40 7.42
C ALA A 57 4.25 10.60 8.77
N ALA A 58 4.67 9.81 9.77
CA ALA A 58 4.28 9.96 11.17
C ALA A 58 5.37 9.36 12.06
N PRO A 59 5.46 9.77 13.33
CA PRO A 59 6.35 9.14 14.30
C PRO A 59 6.07 7.63 14.44
N THR A 60 7.02 6.89 15.03
CA THR A 60 6.82 5.47 15.36
C THR A 60 5.58 5.28 16.23
N SER A 61 4.88 4.17 16.06
CA SER A 61 3.67 3.80 16.81
C SER A 61 2.46 4.74 16.64
N HIS A 62 2.48 5.66 15.66
CA HIS A 62 1.36 6.57 15.35
C HIS A 62 0.43 6.05 14.24
N GLY A 63 0.42 4.73 14.01
CA GLY A 63 -0.59 4.08 13.17
C GLY A 63 -0.38 4.17 11.67
N LYS A 64 0.87 4.37 11.17
CA LYS A 64 1.19 4.38 9.74
C LYS A 64 0.65 3.14 9.01
N THR A 65 1.01 1.95 9.49
CA THR A 65 0.54 0.67 8.94
C THR A 65 -0.99 0.57 8.95
N SER A 66 -1.63 0.97 10.06
CA SER A 66 -3.10 0.96 10.16
C SER A 66 -3.74 1.93 9.17
N PHE A 67 -3.12 3.08 8.92
CA PHE A 67 -3.56 4.04 7.93
C PHE A 67 -3.46 3.46 6.51
N LEU A 68 -2.32 2.87 6.14
CA LEU A 68 -2.12 2.22 4.84
C LEU A 68 -3.08 1.05 4.63
N ILE A 69 -3.37 0.26 5.67
CA ILE A 69 -4.35 -0.82 5.63
C ILE A 69 -5.76 -0.27 5.36
N ASN A 70 -6.16 0.83 5.98
CA ASN A 70 -7.44 1.47 5.69
C ASN A 70 -7.50 1.99 4.24
N LEU A 71 -6.41 2.59 3.76
CA LEU A 71 -6.32 3.05 2.38
C LEU A 71 -6.49 1.91 1.38
N ILE A 72 -5.72 0.83 1.50
CA ILE A 72 -5.78 -0.30 0.57
C ILE A 72 -7.17 -0.95 0.58
N LEU A 73 -7.81 -1.06 1.74
CA LEU A 73 -9.19 -1.58 1.84
C LEU A 73 -10.19 -0.66 1.14
N ASN A 74 -10.06 0.66 1.30
CA ASN A 74 -10.97 1.62 0.68
C ASN A 74 -10.84 1.59 -0.86
N VAL A 75 -9.61 1.68 -1.38
CA VAL A 75 -9.40 1.65 -2.83
C VAL A 75 -9.77 0.30 -3.44
N ALA A 76 -9.48 -0.82 -2.78
CA ALA A 76 -9.84 -2.14 -3.27
C ALA A 76 -11.35 -2.41 -3.25
N LYS A 77 -12.12 -1.75 -2.40
CA LYS A 77 -13.59 -1.80 -2.41
C LYS A 77 -14.18 -1.06 -3.59
N GLU A 78 -13.63 0.11 -3.89
CA GLU A 78 -14.12 1.00 -4.92
C GLU A 78 -13.73 0.52 -6.32
N TYR A 79 -12.45 0.16 -6.52
CA TYR A 79 -11.88 -0.17 -7.82
C TYR A 79 -11.70 -1.67 -7.99
N LYS A 80 -12.80 -2.36 -8.35
CA LYS A 80 -12.89 -3.82 -8.42
C LYS A 80 -12.08 -4.46 -9.54
N ASP A 81 -11.74 -3.69 -10.56
CA ASP A 81 -10.97 -4.09 -11.75
C ASP A 81 -9.45 -3.94 -11.55
N LYS A 82 -9.02 -3.42 -10.39
CA LYS A 82 -7.62 -3.15 -10.09
C LYS A 82 -7.05 -4.07 -9.01
N GLU A 83 -5.75 -4.27 -9.09
CA GLU A 83 -4.96 -5.01 -8.11
C GLU A 83 -4.16 -4.03 -7.25
N PHE A 84 -4.18 -4.20 -5.95
CA PHE A 84 -3.46 -3.38 -4.99
C PHE A 84 -2.43 -4.23 -4.26
N TYR A 85 -1.21 -3.72 -4.14
CA TYR A 85 -0.07 -4.47 -3.63
C TYR A 85 0.46 -3.81 -2.38
N PHE A 86 0.69 -4.60 -1.34
CA PHE A 86 1.24 -4.14 -0.06
C PHE A 86 2.56 -4.85 0.22
N PHE A 87 3.65 -4.10 0.21
CA PHE A 87 4.98 -4.58 0.59
C PHE A 87 5.27 -4.17 2.03
N SER A 88 5.32 -5.17 2.92
CA SER A 88 5.69 -4.97 4.32
C SER A 88 7.17 -5.31 4.52
N TYR A 89 7.90 -4.40 5.15
CA TYR A 89 9.30 -4.58 5.55
C TYR A 89 9.45 -4.75 7.06
N GLU A 90 8.42 -4.39 7.83
CA GLU A 90 8.44 -4.45 9.29
C GLU A 90 7.71 -5.68 9.82
N GLU A 91 6.55 -5.98 9.27
CA GLU A 91 5.69 -7.04 9.79
C GLU A 91 5.55 -8.18 8.79
N ASP A 92 5.51 -9.41 9.30
CA ASP A 92 5.28 -10.59 8.49
C ASP A 92 3.91 -10.57 7.78
N LYS A 93 3.79 -11.37 6.72
CA LYS A 93 2.61 -11.42 5.87
C LYS A 93 1.33 -11.75 6.64
N ASP A 94 1.41 -12.71 7.55
CA ASP A 94 0.25 -13.19 8.30
C ASP A 94 -0.25 -12.12 9.27
N SER A 95 0.66 -11.38 9.91
CA SER A 95 0.35 -10.24 10.75
C SER A 95 -0.37 -9.14 9.98
N VAL A 96 0.10 -8.80 8.78
CA VAL A 96 -0.54 -7.78 7.93
C VAL A 96 -1.91 -8.26 7.45
N ILE A 97 -2.05 -9.52 7.01
CA ILE A 97 -3.35 -10.11 6.62
C ILE A 97 -4.34 -10.04 7.79
N MET A 98 -3.91 -10.44 8.99
CA MET A 98 -4.76 -10.39 10.18
C MET A 98 -5.20 -8.97 10.53
N LYS A 99 -4.29 -7.99 10.46
CA LYS A 99 -4.63 -6.58 10.68
C LYS A 99 -5.62 -6.08 9.63
N THR A 100 -5.43 -6.45 8.37
CA THR A 100 -6.31 -6.07 7.27
C THR A 100 -7.70 -6.66 7.45
N LEU A 101 -7.79 -7.95 7.77
CA LEU A 101 -9.05 -8.62 8.08
C LEU A 101 -9.75 -8.00 9.30
N ASN A 102 -9.01 -7.74 10.38
CA ASN A 102 -9.56 -7.09 11.56
C ASN A 102 -10.12 -5.70 11.23
N THR A 103 -9.39 -4.91 10.44
CA THR A 103 -9.84 -3.59 10.01
C THR A 103 -11.09 -3.67 9.11
N TYR A 104 -11.16 -4.70 8.26
CA TYR A 104 -12.32 -4.94 7.41
C TYR A 104 -13.57 -5.28 8.22
N ILE A 105 -13.43 -6.15 9.22
CA ILE A 105 -14.52 -6.60 10.09
C ILE A 105 -14.89 -5.53 11.12
N ASP A 106 -13.93 -4.72 11.58
CA ASP A 106 -14.00 -3.89 12.79
C ASP A 106 -14.85 -2.62 12.67
N LYS A 107 -15.39 -2.32 11.49
CA LYS A 107 -16.24 -1.12 11.33
C LYS A 107 -17.48 -1.13 12.24
N ASP A 108 -17.89 -2.32 12.73
CA ASP A 108 -19.11 -2.50 13.50
C ASP A 108 -18.91 -3.17 14.88
N ILE A 109 -17.65 -3.32 15.37
CA ILE A 109 -17.38 -4.14 16.55
C ILE A 109 -17.01 -3.34 17.78
N SER A 110 -17.63 -3.70 18.92
CA SER A 110 -17.27 -3.20 20.23
C SER A 110 -15.82 -3.58 20.62
N LYS A 111 -15.12 -2.72 21.39
CA LYS A 111 -13.73 -2.92 21.85
C LYS A 111 -13.50 -4.30 22.52
N ASN A 112 -14.51 -4.92 23.10
CA ASN A 112 -14.42 -6.21 23.77
C ASN A 112 -14.21 -7.38 22.81
N ASN A 113 -14.69 -7.29 21.58
CA ASN A 113 -14.57 -8.36 20.60
C ASN A 113 -13.23 -8.36 19.87
N ARG A 114 -12.49 -7.25 19.87
CA ARG A 114 -11.15 -7.15 19.24
C ARG A 114 -10.12 -8.11 19.84
N LYS A 115 -10.14 -8.30 21.17
CA LYS A 115 -9.27 -9.25 21.86
C LYS A 115 -9.60 -10.70 21.48
N SER A 116 -10.88 -10.99 21.30
CA SER A 116 -11.37 -12.32 20.93
C SER A 116 -10.90 -12.73 19.54
N ILE A 117 -10.86 -11.83 18.58
CA ILE A 117 -10.38 -12.10 17.21
C ILE A 117 -8.90 -12.50 17.22
N ARG A 118 -8.03 -11.75 17.94
CA ARG A 118 -6.62 -12.10 18.07
C ARG A 118 -6.42 -13.50 18.68
N SER A 119 -7.18 -13.80 19.73
CA SER A 119 -7.11 -15.11 20.39
C SER A 119 -7.60 -16.23 19.47
N TYR A 120 -8.61 -15.98 18.65
CA TYR A 120 -9.07 -16.94 17.65
C TYR A 120 -7.97 -17.25 16.63
N PHE A 121 -7.34 -16.22 16.05
CA PHE A 121 -6.26 -16.43 15.08
C PHE A 121 -5.05 -17.16 15.68
N ALA A 122 -4.71 -16.84 16.94
CA ALA A 122 -3.59 -17.48 17.61
C ALA A 122 -3.84 -18.97 17.93
N THR A 123 -5.09 -19.35 18.13
CA THR A 123 -5.44 -20.70 18.66
C THR A 123 -6.32 -21.52 17.72
N GLY A 124 -6.93 -20.91 16.70
CA GLY A 124 -7.95 -21.53 15.86
C GLY A 124 -9.26 -21.87 16.62
N ASN A 125 -9.42 -21.41 17.85
CA ASN A 125 -10.49 -21.84 18.73
C ASN A 125 -11.60 -20.78 18.87
N THR A 126 -12.79 -21.09 18.36
CA THR A 126 -13.97 -20.22 18.39
C THR A 126 -14.49 -19.91 19.79
N LYS A 127 -14.09 -20.68 20.83
CA LYS A 127 -14.48 -20.41 22.23
C LYS A 127 -14.11 -18.99 22.71
N TYR A 128 -13.14 -18.37 22.07
CA TYR A 128 -12.74 -17.00 22.38
C TYR A 128 -13.59 -15.93 21.68
N ILE A 129 -14.46 -16.34 20.78
CA ILE A 129 -15.42 -15.46 20.09
C ILE A 129 -16.76 -15.62 20.80
N ASN A 130 -17.41 -14.49 21.11
CA ASN A 130 -18.78 -14.52 21.62
C ASN A 130 -19.67 -15.24 20.60
N LYS A 131 -20.52 -16.17 21.04
CA LYS A 131 -21.38 -16.99 20.16
C LYS A 131 -22.25 -16.15 19.24
N ASP A 132 -22.77 -15.04 19.74
CA ASP A 132 -23.62 -14.12 18.95
C ASP A 132 -22.80 -13.44 17.83
N TYR A 133 -21.50 -13.41 17.98
CA TYR A 133 -20.57 -12.79 17.05
C TYR A 133 -19.86 -13.78 16.13
N GLU A 134 -19.84 -15.05 16.47
CA GLU A 134 -19.12 -16.11 15.75
C GLU A 134 -19.56 -16.20 14.28
N GLN A 135 -20.86 -16.25 14.03
CA GLN A 135 -21.40 -16.32 12.66
C GLN A 135 -21.08 -15.06 11.85
N TYR A 136 -21.22 -13.90 12.47
CA TYR A 136 -20.85 -12.61 11.85
C TYR A 136 -19.37 -12.59 11.48
N PHE A 137 -18.50 -13.02 12.39
CA PHE A 137 -17.06 -13.08 12.16
C PHE A 137 -16.71 -14.04 11.03
N ILE A 138 -17.22 -15.27 11.05
CA ILE A 138 -16.95 -16.29 10.03
C ILE A 138 -17.42 -15.80 8.67
N SER A 139 -18.64 -15.31 8.57
CA SER A 139 -19.19 -14.78 7.31
C SER A 139 -18.38 -13.63 6.73
N ASN A 140 -17.97 -12.67 7.57
CA ASN A 140 -17.14 -11.53 7.11
C ASN A 140 -15.71 -11.94 6.78
N LYS A 141 -15.13 -12.91 7.50
CA LYS A 141 -13.84 -13.49 7.16
C LYS A 141 -13.88 -14.13 5.77
N ASP A 142 -14.86 -15.00 5.53
CA ASP A 142 -14.98 -15.70 4.25
C ASP A 142 -15.24 -14.72 3.11
N LYS A 143 -16.07 -13.70 3.36
CA LYS A 143 -16.30 -12.60 2.41
C LYS A 143 -15.03 -11.80 2.13
N PHE A 144 -14.21 -11.49 3.14
CA PHE A 144 -12.94 -10.80 2.94
C PHE A 144 -12.01 -11.59 2.03
N PHE A 145 -11.86 -12.89 2.27
CA PHE A 145 -11.01 -13.74 1.43
C PHE A 145 -11.54 -13.81 0.01
N SER A 146 -12.82 -14.10 -0.19
CA SER A 146 -13.42 -14.18 -1.52
C SER A 146 -13.36 -12.85 -2.29
N ASP A 147 -13.61 -11.72 -1.61
CA ASP A 147 -13.68 -10.41 -2.25
C ASP A 147 -12.31 -9.83 -2.59
N PHE A 148 -11.28 -10.09 -1.78
CA PHE A 148 -10.00 -9.38 -1.88
C PHE A 148 -8.81 -10.28 -2.14
N ILE A 149 -8.72 -11.44 -1.52
CA ILE A 149 -7.54 -12.30 -1.60
C ILE A 149 -7.64 -13.25 -2.80
N ASP A 150 -8.73 -14.00 -2.90
CA ASP A 150 -8.94 -14.97 -3.97
C ASP A 150 -9.05 -14.31 -5.34
N THR A 151 -9.62 -13.10 -5.38
CA THR A 151 -9.71 -12.25 -6.58
C THR A 151 -8.42 -11.51 -6.89
N LYS A 152 -7.38 -11.62 -6.06
CA LYS A 152 -6.10 -10.88 -6.16
C LYS A 152 -6.24 -9.36 -6.13
N ARG A 153 -7.35 -8.83 -5.64
CA ARG A 153 -7.51 -7.37 -5.49
C ARG A 153 -6.60 -6.79 -4.41
N ILE A 154 -6.29 -7.57 -3.37
CA ILE A 154 -5.29 -7.21 -2.37
C ILE A 154 -4.23 -8.29 -2.33
N ASN A 155 -2.99 -7.91 -2.58
CA ASN A 155 -1.81 -8.78 -2.59
C ASN A 155 -0.82 -8.29 -1.53
N ILE A 156 -0.52 -9.11 -0.53
CA ILE A 156 0.36 -8.75 0.59
C ILE A 156 1.64 -9.57 0.50
N TYR A 157 2.76 -8.86 0.52
CA TYR A 157 4.11 -9.42 0.50
C TYR A 157 4.88 -8.96 1.73
N TYR A 158 5.52 -9.89 2.39
CA TYR A 158 6.61 -9.60 3.31
C TYR A 158 7.91 -9.77 2.55
N SER A 159 8.78 -8.80 2.62
CA SER A 159 10.02 -8.87 1.85
C SER A 159 11.15 -8.14 2.55
N ASP A 160 12.35 -8.68 2.35
CA ASP A 160 13.64 -8.07 2.61
C ASP A 160 14.26 -7.53 1.30
N TYR A 161 13.43 -7.18 0.33
CA TYR A 161 13.89 -6.67 -0.97
C TYR A 161 14.71 -5.40 -0.77
N ASN A 162 15.87 -5.37 -1.44
CA ASN A 162 16.59 -4.12 -1.62
C ASN A 162 15.90 -3.24 -2.69
N SER A 163 16.41 -2.04 -2.90
CA SER A 163 15.81 -1.07 -3.85
C SER A 163 15.73 -1.59 -5.28
N ASP A 164 16.72 -2.39 -5.74
CA ASP A 164 16.75 -2.93 -7.10
C ASP A 164 15.71 -4.04 -7.24
N MET A 165 15.64 -4.97 -6.27
CA MET A 165 14.65 -6.05 -6.26
C MET A 165 13.23 -5.49 -6.20
N LEU A 166 12.97 -4.45 -5.38
CA LEU A 166 11.67 -3.79 -5.33
C LEU A 166 11.33 -3.13 -6.67
N SER A 167 12.30 -2.44 -7.28
CA SER A 167 12.13 -1.82 -8.60
C SER A 167 11.78 -2.86 -9.68
N ASP A 168 12.46 -4.00 -9.66
CA ASP A 168 12.19 -5.09 -10.61
C ASP A 168 10.82 -5.74 -10.35
N ALA A 169 10.44 -5.92 -9.08
CA ALA A 169 9.10 -6.40 -8.71
C ALA A 169 8.01 -5.44 -9.22
N ILE A 170 8.17 -4.13 -9.02
CA ILE A 170 7.23 -3.12 -9.52
C ILE A 170 7.10 -3.16 -11.05
N ARG A 171 8.23 -3.27 -11.78
CA ARG A 171 8.22 -3.40 -13.24
C ARG A 171 7.52 -4.68 -13.69
N TYR A 172 7.76 -5.79 -12.99
CA TYR A 172 7.10 -7.06 -13.27
C TYR A 172 5.58 -6.95 -13.09
N LEU A 173 5.13 -6.37 -11.98
CA LEU A 173 3.71 -6.16 -11.69
C LEU A 173 3.05 -5.26 -12.73
N HIS A 174 3.73 -4.19 -13.16
CA HIS A 174 3.22 -3.30 -14.20
C HIS A 174 3.06 -4.02 -15.55
N LYS A 175 3.97 -4.94 -15.87
CA LYS A 175 3.94 -5.68 -17.14
C LYS A 175 2.92 -6.82 -17.17
N ASN A 176 2.69 -7.49 -16.03
CA ASN A 176 1.96 -8.76 -15.97
C ASN A 176 0.65 -8.70 -15.18
N GLY A 177 0.35 -7.58 -14.54
CA GLY A 177 -0.86 -7.35 -13.75
C GLY A 177 -1.59 -6.08 -14.17
N ASN A 178 -2.58 -5.70 -13.37
CA ASN A 178 -3.30 -4.44 -13.51
C ASN A 178 -3.20 -3.60 -12.23
N PRO A 179 -1.98 -3.16 -11.86
CA PRO A 179 -1.76 -2.47 -10.58
C PRO A 179 -2.51 -1.14 -10.53
N GLY A 180 -3.33 -0.97 -9.51
CA GLY A 180 -3.95 0.30 -9.17
C GLY A 180 -3.00 1.16 -8.35
N ALA A 181 -2.51 0.62 -7.23
CA ALA A 181 -1.50 1.27 -6.40
C ALA A 181 -0.63 0.25 -5.67
N ILE A 182 0.58 0.70 -5.32
CA ILE A 182 1.55 -0.09 -4.56
C ILE A 182 1.83 0.65 -3.25
N PHE A 183 1.61 -0.04 -2.14
CA PHE A 183 1.82 0.44 -0.77
C PHE A 183 3.11 -0.16 -0.22
N ILE A 184 3.95 0.65 0.40
CA ILE A 184 5.23 0.23 0.97
C ILE A 184 5.29 0.67 2.42
N ASP A 185 5.37 -0.27 3.34
CA ASP A 185 5.45 -0.05 4.78
C ASP A 185 6.72 -0.71 5.36
N TYR A 186 7.72 0.05 5.60
CA TYR A 186 8.03 1.46 5.33
C TYR A 186 9.43 1.59 4.72
N MET A 187 9.62 2.63 3.92
CA MET A 187 10.81 2.79 3.07
C MET A 187 12.15 2.90 3.82
N GLN A 188 12.16 3.26 5.11
CA GLN A 188 13.41 3.37 5.87
C GLN A 188 14.12 2.04 6.07
N LEU A 189 13.41 0.90 5.95
CA LEU A 189 13.99 -0.44 6.00
C LEU A 189 14.51 -0.92 4.64
N LEU A 190 14.27 -0.15 3.59
CA LEU A 190 14.70 -0.50 2.24
C LEU A 190 16.21 -0.27 2.09
N TYR A 191 16.97 -1.35 1.87
CA TYR A 191 18.41 -1.27 1.65
C TYR A 191 18.73 -0.80 0.24
N LEU A 192 19.70 0.10 0.12
CA LEU A 192 20.27 0.46 -1.19
C LEU A 192 21.22 -0.65 -1.64
N SER A 193 21.01 -1.21 -2.84
CA SER A 193 21.81 -2.29 -3.38
C SER A 193 23.17 -1.83 -3.92
N ARG A 194 23.35 -0.54 -4.18
CA ARG A 194 24.57 0.01 -4.76
C ARG A 194 25.51 0.59 -3.71
N GLY A 195 26.62 -0.11 -3.51
CA GLY A 195 27.81 0.43 -2.88
C GLY A 195 27.99 0.08 -1.41
N LYS A 196 29.24 0.07 -1.01
CA LYS A 196 29.78 -0.26 0.30
C LYS A 196 29.31 0.63 1.47
N TYR A 197 28.23 1.36 1.30
CA TYR A 197 27.67 2.18 2.36
C TYR A 197 26.52 1.40 3.00
N LYS A 198 26.81 0.75 4.13
CA LYS A 198 25.79 0.42 5.11
C LYS A 198 25.20 1.77 5.53
N VAL A 199 23.97 2.06 5.13
CA VAL A 199 23.20 3.11 5.77
C VAL A 199 22.87 2.55 7.16
N TYR A 200 23.65 2.95 8.16
CA TYR A 200 23.34 2.65 9.55
C TYR A 200 21.97 3.27 9.81
N SER A 201 21.03 2.43 10.26
CA SER A 201 19.76 2.93 10.76
C SER A 201 20.07 3.88 11.92
N ARG A 202 19.53 5.09 11.91
CA ARG A 202 19.61 6.08 13.00
C ARG A 202 18.93 5.62 14.30
N GLN A 203 18.90 4.33 14.59
CA GLN A 203 18.31 3.75 15.78
C GLN A 203 19.36 3.27 16.78
N GLU A 204 20.65 3.58 16.54
CA GLU A 204 21.74 3.27 17.48
C GLU A 204 22.38 4.54 18.07
N GLU A 205 21.57 5.55 18.38
CA GLU A 205 21.94 6.64 19.31
C GLU A 205 20.96 6.73 20.45
#